data_50b4a9c79560ad4ca92791c85a12929b
#
_entry.id   50b4a9c79560ad4ca92791c85a12929b
#
_cell.length_a   1.000
_cell.length_b   1.000
_cell.length_c   1.000
_cell.angle_alpha   90.00
_cell.angle_beta   90.00
_cell.angle_gamma   90.00
#
_symmetry.space_group_name_H-M   'P 1'
#
loop_
_entity.id
_entity.type
_entity.pdbx_description
1 polymer ?
#
loop_
_entity_poly.entity_id
_entity_poly.type
_entity_poly.pdbx_seq_one_letter_code
_entity_poly.pdbx_strand_id
1 'polypeptide(L)'
;GFKSTPLKIGNRLFISTSLGQVAAIEADTGKTLWTFDTRSYAQGRPTNLGFNHRGVAYWQDPDNSDDERILMPTNNAYLWALDARTGKPVEAFGDNGRTDLTLGLGRAVDRKLYSVISAPIVVKDILVVGSSIMDGPKNKEMPPGHVRGFNIRTGEQAWMFHTIPQGKAPGSDTWQDEAWQYSGNTNVWTGMSADLDLGYVYLPTGTPTNDWYGGHRLGHNLFAESLVCVDAATGERVWHFQMVHHGLWDYDLPAAPTLVDINVDGKTIKAVAQVSKQAFVYVFDRVTGEPVWPINETQVPASTVPGEVASPTQPVPSKPAPFDRQGLQIDDLTDFSPA
;
A
#
# COMPACT_ATOMS: atom_id res chain seq x y z
N GLY A 1 -14.78 4.80 9.73
CA GLY A 1 -14.38 4.47 11.11
C GLY A 1 -13.03 5.06 11.46
N PHE A 2 -12.75 5.22 12.74
CA PHE A 2 -11.45 5.71 13.22
C PHE A 2 -10.40 4.59 13.11
N LYS A 3 -9.39 4.78 12.26
CA LYS A 3 -8.31 3.80 12.02
C LYS A 3 -6.92 4.47 12.15
N SER A 4 -6.88 5.72 12.62
CA SER A 4 -5.63 6.48 12.69
C SER A 4 -4.70 5.92 13.77
N THR A 5 -3.44 5.75 13.42
CA THR A 5 -2.36 5.52 14.38
C THR A 5 -1.79 6.88 14.77
N PRO A 6 -1.84 7.28 16.04
CA PRO A 6 -1.22 8.52 16.50
C PRO A 6 0.30 8.47 16.33
N LEU A 7 0.88 9.60 15.91
CA LEU A 7 2.33 9.77 15.77
C LEU A 7 2.85 10.68 16.88
N LYS A 8 3.79 10.19 17.72
CA LYS A 8 4.41 10.98 18.78
C LYS A 8 5.81 11.47 18.38
N ILE A 9 6.01 12.78 18.38
CA ILE A 9 7.31 13.42 18.13
C ILE A 9 7.60 14.41 19.29
N GLY A 10 8.61 14.10 20.09
CA GLY A 10 8.85 14.87 21.31
C GLY A 10 7.62 14.86 22.22
N ASN A 11 7.15 16.04 22.63
CA ASN A 11 5.93 16.20 23.44
C ASN A 11 4.68 16.51 22.60
N ARG A 12 4.67 16.19 21.30
CA ARG A 12 3.52 16.39 20.41
C ARG A 12 2.97 15.07 19.91
N LEU A 13 1.65 14.91 19.97
CA LEU A 13 0.90 13.83 19.33
C LEU A 13 0.21 14.39 18.10
N PHE A 14 0.42 13.77 16.95
CA PHE A 14 -0.28 14.10 15.71
C PHE A 14 -1.33 13.03 15.42
N ILE A 15 -2.58 13.46 15.24
CA ILE A 15 -3.73 12.56 15.05
C ILE A 15 -4.51 13.04 13.83
N SER A 16 -4.76 12.13 12.88
CA SER A 16 -5.67 12.39 11.77
C SER A 16 -7.05 11.80 12.04
N THR A 17 -8.08 12.40 11.47
CA THR A 17 -9.45 11.90 11.50
C THR A 17 -9.85 11.28 10.17
N SER A 18 -10.89 10.47 10.18
CA SER A 18 -11.45 9.87 8.96
C SER A 18 -11.97 10.90 7.95
N LEU A 19 -12.28 12.12 8.40
CA LEU A 19 -12.73 13.23 7.56
C LEU A 19 -11.59 14.05 6.94
N GLY A 20 -10.33 13.63 7.13
CA GLY A 20 -9.18 14.34 6.59
C GLY A 20 -8.82 15.60 7.38
N GLN A 21 -9.09 15.60 8.66
CA GLN A 21 -8.60 16.61 9.59
C GLN A 21 -7.38 16.08 10.33
N VAL A 22 -6.47 16.96 10.74
CA VAL A 22 -5.31 16.62 11.57
C VAL A 22 -5.18 17.62 12.72
N ALA A 23 -4.74 17.11 13.85
CA ALA A 23 -4.46 17.91 15.05
C ALA A 23 -3.09 17.58 15.61
N ALA A 24 -2.40 18.59 16.15
CA ALA A 24 -1.33 18.39 17.11
C ALA A 24 -1.84 18.62 18.53
N ILE A 25 -1.48 17.69 19.41
CA ILE A 25 -1.93 17.68 20.80
C ILE A 25 -0.68 17.59 21.68
N GLU A 26 -0.62 18.37 22.75
CA GLU A 26 0.44 18.25 23.76
C GLU A 26 0.28 16.89 24.47
N ALA A 27 1.30 16.06 24.42
CA ALA A 27 1.19 14.66 24.85
C ALA A 27 0.93 14.49 26.36
N ASP A 28 1.47 15.41 27.18
CA ASP A 28 1.36 15.32 28.65
C ASP A 28 0.02 15.83 29.18
N THR A 29 -0.60 16.80 28.52
CA THR A 29 -1.79 17.50 29.01
C THR A 29 -3.06 17.20 28.22
N GLY A 30 -2.92 16.71 26.99
CA GLY A 30 -4.03 16.56 26.05
C GLY A 30 -4.51 17.87 25.42
N LYS A 31 -3.82 18.99 25.67
CA LYS A 31 -4.17 20.30 25.11
C LYS A 31 -3.94 20.31 23.60
N THR A 32 -4.95 20.72 22.84
CA THR A 32 -4.82 20.94 21.40
C THR A 32 -3.92 22.15 21.15
N LEU A 33 -2.85 21.94 20.38
CA LEU A 33 -1.91 22.97 19.96
C LEU A 33 -2.40 23.68 18.70
N TRP A 34 -2.81 22.89 17.70
CA TRP A 34 -3.40 23.38 16.46
C TRP A 34 -4.26 22.29 15.80
N THR A 35 -5.11 22.72 14.88
CA THR A 35 -5.91 21.84 14.01
C THR A 35 -5.85 22.35 12.58
N PHE A 36 -5.90 21.42 11.61
CA PHE A 36 -6.03 21.73 10.20
C PHE A 36 -7.12 20.86 9.58
N ASP A 37 -7.99 21.47 8.79
CA ASP A 37 -9.08 20.81 8.07
C ASP A 37 -8.86 20.89 6.57
N THR A 38 -8.55 19.75 5.94
CA THR A 38 -8.36 19.67 4.48
C THR A 38 -9.66 19.84 3.69
N ARG A 39 -10.82 19.74 4.37
CA ARG A 39 -12.16 19.75 3.79
C ARG A 39 -12.36 18.67 2.70
N SER A 40 -11.60 17.57 2.76
CA SER A 40 -11.68 16.47 1.79
C SER A 40 -13.09 15.87 1.71
N TYR A 41 -13.84 15.90 2.79
CA TYR A 41 -15.23 15.44 2.88
C TYR A 41 -16.22 16.29 2.07
N ALA A 42 -15.89 17.54 1.71
CA ALA A 42 -16.77 18.42 0.95
C ALA A 42 -17.05 17.91 -0.47
N GLN A 43 -16.24 17.00 -0.99
CA GLN A 43 -16.45 16.34 -2.28
C GLN A 43 -17.38 15.11 -2.20
N GLY A 44 -17.97 14.85 -1.04
CA GLY A 44 -18.84 13.72 -0.79
C GLY A 44 -18.12 12.52 -0.19
N ARG A 45 -18.88 11.44 0.00
CA ARG A 45 -18.35 10.20 0.55
C ARG A 45 -17.39 9.52 -0.44
N PRO A 46 -16.18 9.15 -0.04
CA PRO A 46 -15.28 8.35 -0.86
C PRO A 46 -15.92 7.02 -1.26
N THR A 47 -15.60 6.53 -2.44
CA THR A 47 -16.23 5.35 -3.02
C THR A 47 -15.88 4.07 -2.29
N ASN A 48 -14.62 3.91 -1.92
CA ASN A 48 -14.17 2.72 -1.21
C ASN A 48 -14.29 2.90 0.29
N LEU A 49 -14.80 1.93 1.03
CA LEU A 49 -14.91 1.87 2.50
C LEU A 49 -15.38 3.18 3.20
N GLY A 50 -15.75 4.23 2.45
CA GLY A 50 -16.15 5.53 2.97
C GLY A 50 -15.01 6.30 3.64
N PHE A 51 -15.38 7.17 4.56
CA PHE A 51 -14.40 7.99 5.28
C PHE A 51 -13.53 7.15 6.22
N ASN A 52 -12.25 7.06 5.91
CA ASN A 52 -11.25 6.48 6.80
C ASN A 52 -9.87 7.10 6.52
N HIS A 53 -8.99 7.04 7.52
CA HIS A 53 -7.62 7.50 7.42
C HIS A 53 -6.77 6.76 8.45
N ARG A 54 -5.53 6.38 8.11
CA ARG A 54 -4.69 5.53 8.95
C ARG A 54 -3.56 6.26 9.67
N GLY A 55 -3.35 7.53 9.39
CA GLY A 55 -2.30 8.30 10.06
C GLY A 55 -1.55 9.25 9.12
N VAL A 56 -0.57 9.92 9.67
CA VAL A 56 0.28 10.91 9.01
C VAL A 56 1.73 10.51 9.12
N ALA A 57 2.61 11.08 8.29
CA ALA A 57 4.04 10.96 8.42
C ALA A 57 4.64 12.28 8.92
N TYR A 58 5.83 12.18 9.52
CA TYR A 58 6.63 13.32 9.98
C TYR A 58 7.97 13.32 9.28
N TRP A 59 8.46 14.50 8.98
CA TRP A 59 9.80 14.74 8.51
C TRP A 59 10.36 16.02 9.13
N GLN A 60 11.65 16.03 9.38
CA GLN A 60 12.41 17.21 9.79
C GLN A 60 13.60 17.34 8.86
N ASP A 61 13.87 18.56 8.40
CA ASP A 61 15.04 18.86 7.60
C ASP A 61 16.31 18.63 8.43
N PRO A 62 17.25 17.78 7.97
CA PRO A 62 18.48 17.52 8.71
C PRO A 62 19.40 18.75 8.82
N ASP A 63 19.28 19.69 7.88
CA ASP A 63 20.11 20.90 7.81
C ASP A 63 19.41 22.13 8.45
N ASN A 64 18.09 22.04 8.65
CA ASN A 64 17.29 23.13 9.23
C ASN A 64 16.23 22.57 10.18
N SER A 65 16.55 22.49 11.45
CA SER A 65 15.65 21.96 12.48
C SER A 65 14.31 22.72 12.62
N ASP A 66 14.20 23.90 12.03
CA ASP A 66 12.98 24.71 12.02
C ASP A 66 12.01 24.29 10.91
N ASP A 67 12.45 23.56 9.88
CA ASP A 67 11.58 22.96 8.87
C ASP A 67 11.16 21.55 9.31
N GLU A 68 10.04 21.49 9.99
CA GLU A 68 9.39 20.24 10.41
C GLU A 68 8.03 20.12 9.72
N ARG A 69 7.73 18.96 9.13
CA ARG A 69 6.52 18.77 8.33
C ARG A 69 5.69 17.58 8.77
N ILE A 70 4.38 17.74 8.74
CA ILE A 70 3.40 16.67 8.77
C ILE A 70 2.89 16.45 7.34
N LEU A 71 3.07 15.22 6.84
CA LEU A 71 2.67 14.82 5.50
C LEU A 71 1.36 14.02 5.61
N MET A 72 0.32 14.52 4.98
CA MET A 72 -1.03 13.98 5.10
C MET A 72 -1.68 13.78 3.74
N PRO A 73 -1.81 12.55 3.26
CA PRO A 73 -2.65 12.25 2.09
C PRO A 73 -4.13 12.30 2.46
N THR A 74 -5.00 12.44 1.48
CA THR A 74 -6.44 12.61 1.73
C THR A 74 -7.31 11.70 0.86
N ASN A 75 -8.54 11.49 1.32
CA ASN A 75 -9.55 10.70 0.59
C ASN A 75 -9.88 11.27 -0.79
N ASN A 76 -9.67 12.56 -1.02
CA ASN A 76 -9.86 13.23 -2.31
C ASN A 76 -8.56 13.38 -3.10
N ALA A 77 -7.57 12.51 -2.80
CA ALA A 77 -6.32 12.37 -3.56
C ALA A 77 -5.44 13.62 -3.61
N TYR A 78 -5.33 14.36 -2.52
CA TYR A 78 -4.29 15.36 -2.33
C TYR A 78 -3.29 14.89 -1.28
N LEU A 79 -2.05 15.28 -1.46
CA LEU A 79 -0.97 15.12 -0.48
C LEU A 79 -0.63 16.49 0.08
N TRP A 80 -0.90 16.72 1.35
CA TRP A 80 -0.61 17.96 2.05
C TRP A 80 0.72 17.87 2.81
N ALA A 81 1.45 18.99 2.83
CA ALA A 81 2.55 19.24 3.74
C ALA A 81 2.19 20.40 4.66
N LEU A 82 2.20 20.15 5.96
CA LEU A 82 1.88 21.14 6.98
C LEU A 82 3.12 21.37 7.85
N ASP A 83 3.38 22.61 8.21
CA ASP A 83 4.36 22.92 9.26
C ASP A 83 3.94 22.27 10.58
N ALA A 84 4.79 21.42 11.12
CA ALA A 84 4.45 20.58 12.27
C ALA A 84 4.25 21.38 13.58
N ARG A 85 4.74 22.62 13.66
CA ARG A 85 4.60 23.48 14.82
C ARG A 85 3.32 24.31 14.81
N THR A 86 2.87 24.70 13.60
CA THR A 86 1.76 25.66 13.44
C THR A 86 0.52 25.08 12.78
N GLY A 87 0.65 23.93 12.09
CA GLY A 87 -0.42 23.32 11.29
C GLY A 87 -0.75 24.06 9.99
N LYS A 88 0.04 25.08 9.63
CA LYS A 88 -0.17 25.81 8.38
C LYS A 88 0.38 25.03 7.18
N PRO A 89 -0.26 25.10 5.99
CA PRO A 89 0.32 24.56 4.78
C PRO A 89 1.70 25.14 4.48
N VAL A 90 2.64 24.30 4.06
CA VAL A 90 3.98 24.69 3.60
C VAL A 90 3.86 25.15 2.14
N GLU A 91 3.78 26.45 1.91
CA GLU A 91 3.47 27.04 0.58
C GLU A 91 4.39 26.56 -0.55
N ALA A 92 5.65 26.27 -0.24
CA ALA A 92 6.64 25.77 -1.19
C ALA A 92 6.40 24.31 -1.65
N PHE A 93 5.46 23.59 -1.01
CA PHE A 93 5.13 22.21 -1.35
C PHE A 93 3.96 22.18 -2.34
N GLY A 94 4.24 21.75 -3.58
CA GLY A 94 3.26 21.65 -4.65
C GLY A 94 2.52 22.98 -4.93
N ASP A 95 1.20 22.89 -5.04
CA ASP A 95 0.36 24.07 -5.18
C ASP A 95 -0.19 24.49 -3.81
N ASN A 96 0.38 25.54 -3.22
CA ASN A 96 -0.03 26.10 -1.93
C ASN A 96 -0.12 25.07 -0.81
N GLY A 97 0.91 24.23 -0.66
CA GLY A 97 1.05 23.24 0.41
C GLY A 97 0.46 21.87 0.09
N ARG A 98 0.10 21.59 -1.16
CA ARG A 98 -0.43 20.29 -1.57
C ARG A 98 -0.07 19.89 -2.99
N THR A 99 0.01 18.58 -3.21
CA THR A 99 0.19 17.97 -4.54
C THR A 99 -1.06 17.17 -4.91
N ASP A 100 -1.52 17.29 -6.17
CA ASP A 100 -2.63 16.53 -6.73
C ASP A 100 -2.15 15.13 -7.15
N LEU A 101 -2.60 14.12 -6.44
CA LEU A 101 -2.20 12.73 -6.67
C LEU A 101 -2.95 12.05 -7.83
N THR A 102 -3.92 12.68 -8.46
CA THR A 102 -4.58 12.14 -9.66
C THR A 102 -3.81 12.44 -10.94
N LEU A 103 -2.84 13.34 -10.86
CA LEU A 103 -1.98 13.70 -12.00
C LEU A 103 -0.75 12.77 -12.09
N GLY A 104 -0.20 12.64 -13.30
CA GLY A 104 1.06 11.91 -13.53
C GLY A 104 0.95 10.38 -13.46
N LEU A 105 -0.24 9.80 -13.54
CA LEU A 105 -0.47 8.34 -13.46
C LEU A 105 -0.41 7.62 -14.82
N GLY A 106 0.00 8.30 -15.90
CA GLY A 106 0.09 7.73 -17.24
C GLY A 106 -1.23 7.63 -17.99
N ARG A 107 -2.37 7.77 -17.31
CA ARG A 107 -3.71 7.85 -17.87
C ARG A 107 -4.61 8.77 -17.06
N ALA A 108 -5.73 9.22 -17.66
CA ALA A 108 -6.72 10.03 -16.95
C ALA A 108 -7.39 9.20 -15.84
N VAL A 109 -7.57 9.80 -14.67
CA VAL A 109 -8.13 9.15 -13.49
C VAL A 109 -9.35 9.92 -13.01
N ASP A 110 -10.49 9.23 -12.85
CA ASP A 110 -11.62 9.78 -12.12
C ASP A 110 -11.26 9.85 -10.62
N ARG A 111 -11.19 11.07 -10.09
CA ARG A 111 -10.89 11.32 -8.67
C ARG A 111 -11.82 10.59 -7.71
N LYS A 112 -13.06 10.29 -8.12
CA LYS A 112 -14.00 9.53 -7.30
C LYS A 112 -13.57 8.08 -7.09
N LEU A 113 -12.73 7.53 -7.96
CA LEU A 113 -12.27 6.15 -7.91
C LEU A 113 -10.87 6.01 -7.25
N TYR A 114 -10.23 7.15 -6.92
CA TYR A 114 -8.85 7.19 -6.42
C TYR A 114 -8.75 7.99 -5.13
N SER A 115 -8.19 7.42 -4.11
CA SER A 115 -7.96 8.04 -2.80
C SER A 115 -6.62 7.60 -2.21
N VAL A 116 -6.18 8.29 -1.16
CA VAL A 116 -5.04 7.85 -0.36
C VAL A 116 -5.41 7.94 1.11
N ILE A 117 -5.38 6.80 1.79
CA ILE A 117 -5.93 6.65 3.15
C ILE A 117 -4.90 6.20 4.19
N SER A 118 -3.70 5.83 3.75
CA SER A 118 -2.62 5.37 4.63
C SER A 118 -1.52 6.42 4.69
N ALA A 119 -0.85 6.49 5.85
CA ALA A 119 0.31 7.34 6.01
C ALA A 119 1.37 7.00 4.96
N PRO A 120 1.99 7.99 4.31
CA PRO A 120 3.13 7.77 3.46
C PRO A 120 4.34 7.36 4.31
N ILE A 121 5.37 6.80 3.68
CA ILE A 121 6.63 6.53 4.36
C ILE A 121 7.72 7.50 3.88
N VAL A 122 8.54 7.94 4.81
CA VAL A 122 9.64 8.88 4.55
C VAL A 122 10.96 8.15 4.58
N VAL A 123 11.77 8.31 3.53
CA VAL A 123 13.15 7.84 3.47
C VAL A 123 14.03 8.98 2.98
N LYS A 124 14.82 9.56 3.86
CA LYS A 124 15.60 10.79 3.60
C LYS A 124 14.69 11.90 3.05
N ASP A 125 14.92 12.36 1.84
CA ASP A 125 14.18 13.44 1.19
C ASP A 125 13.07 12.92 0.25
N ILE A 126 12.76 11.62 0.29
CA ILE A 126 11.72 11.00 -0.53
C ILE A 126 10.53 10.58 0.35
N LEU A 127 9.36 10.99 -0.09
CA LEU A 127 8.08 10.62 0.46
C LEU A 127 7.42 9.59 -0.47
N VAL A 128 7.29 8.34 -0.01
CA VAL A 128 6.70 7.26 -0.82
C VAL A 128 5.22 7.13 -0.50
N VAL A 129 4.40 7.15 -1.53
CA VAL A 129 2.93 7.20 -1.43
C VAL A 129 2.30 6.07 -2.23
N GLY A 130 1.44 5.29 -1.58
CA GLY A 130 0.56 4.33 -2.22
C GLY A 130 -0.81 4.93 -2.59
N SER A 131 -1.81 4.09 -2.74
CA SER A 131 -3.17 4.55 -3.06
C SER A 131 -4.25 3.57 -2.59
N SER A 132 -5.50 4.02 -2.55
CA SER A 132 -6.69 3.20 -2.34
C SER A 132 -7.64 3.44 -3.51
N ILE A 133 -7.95 2.39 -4.24
CA ILE A 133 -8.75 2.43 -5.44
C ILE A 133 -10.07 1.70 -5.17
N MET A 134 -11.12 1.99 -5.89
CA MET A 134 -12.43 1.38 -5.70
C MET A 134 -12.39 -0.12 -6.03
N ASP A 135 -12.80 -0.97 -5.09
CA ASP A 135 -12.78 -2.43 -5.22
C ASP A 135 -14.02 -2.99 -5.95
N GLY A 136 -15.10 -2.25 -6.02
CA GLY A 136 -16.34 -2.63 -6.69
C GLY A 136 -16.56 -1.88 -8.02
N PRO A 137 -15.78 -2.16 -9.08
CA PRO A 137 -15.85 -1.42 -10.33
C PRO A 137 -17.13 -1.72 -11.10
N LYS A 138 -17.58 -0.74 -11.89
CA LYS A 138 -18.69 -0.91 -12.84
C LYS A 138 -18.23 -1.39 -14.22
N ASN A 139 -16.95 -1.25 -14.50
CA ASN A 139 -16.29 -1.60 -15.76
C ASN A 139 -14.86 -2.06 -15.46
N LYS A 140 -14.18 -2.61 -16.46
CA LYS A 140 -12.82 -3.16 -16.33
C LYS A 140 -11.72 -2.10 -16.29
N GLU A 141 -12.02 -0.89 -16.76
CA GLU A 141 -11.08 0.24 -16.77
C GLU A 141 -11.08 0.90 -15.39
N MET A 142 -9.95 0.83 -14.67
CA MET A 142 -9.81 1.41 -13.34
C MET A 142 -8.47 2.16 -13.19
N PRO A 143 -8.37 3.10 -12.25
CA PRO A 143 -7.10 3.77 -11.96
C PRO A 143 -6.00 2.77 -11.61
N PRO A 144 -4.76 2.98 -12.10
CA PRO A 144 -3.62 2.15 -11.71
C PRO A 144 -3.19 2.49 -10.29
N GLY A 145 -2.79 1.48 -9.53
CA GLY A 145 -2.32 1.62 -8.16
C GLY A 145 -0.83 1.90 -8.02
N HIS A 146 -0.21 2.54 -9.00
CA HIS A 146 1.23 2.81 -9.00
C HIS A 146 1.70 3.47 -7.71
N VAL A 147 2.86 3.04 -7.20
CA VAL A 147 3.51 3.66 -6.05
C VAL A 147 4.46 4.74 -6.55
N ARG A 148 4.45 5.89 -5.85
CA ARG A 148 5.23 7.04 -6.30
C ARG A 148 6.07 7.62 -5.19
N GLY A 149 7.28 8.06 -5.53
CA GLY A 149 8.14 8.86 -4.70
C GLY A 149 8.00 10.34 -5.04
N PHE A 150 7.90 11.17 -4.02
CA PHE A 150 7.84 12.63 -4.14
C PHE A 150 8.99 13.26 -3.38
N ASN A 151 9.55 14.33 -3.91
CA ASN A 151 10.48 15.16 -3.15
C ASN A 151 9.74 15.80 -1.98
N ILE A 152 10.21 15.55 -0.76
CA ILE A 152 9.50 15.97 0.46
C ILE A 152 9.53 17.49 0.67
N ARG A 153 10.47 18.22 0.03
CA ARG A 153 10.60 19.67 0.13
C ARG A 153 9.69 20.39 -0.85
N THR A 154 9.59 19.87 -2.11
CA THR A 154 8.89 20.53 -3.21
C THR A 154 7.53 19.94 -3.52
N GLY A 155 7.27 18.68 -3.15
CA GLY A 155 6.05 17.95 -3.54
C GLY A 155 6.05 17.48 -5.00
N GLU A 156 7.15 17.64 -5.73
CA GLU A 156 7.30 17.16 -7.10
C GLU A 156 7.51 15.65 -7.12
N GLN A 157 6.91 14.98 -8.11
CA GLN A 157 7.12 13.54 -8.30
C GLN A 157 8.55 13.27 -8.77
N ALA A 158 9.30 12.50 -7.97
CA ALA A 158 10.65 12.08 -8.29
C ALA A 158 10.69 10.83 -9.17
N TRP A 159 9.82 9.85 -8.85
CA TRP A 159 9.74 8.58 -9.58
C TRP A 159 8.35 7.93 -9.45
N MET A 160 8.11 6.92 -10.29
CA MET A 160 6.92 6.08 -10.23
C MET A 160 7.29 4.61 -10.47
N PHE A 161 6.94 3.74 -9.54
CA PHE A 161 6.98 2.30 -9.72
C PHE A 161 5.64 1.83 -10.28
N HIS A 162 5.67 1.25 -11.47
CA HIS A 162 4.48 0.69 -12.11
C HIS A 162 4.13 -0.67 -11.50
N THR A 163 3.19 -0.70 -10.57
CA THR A 163 2.68 -1.94 -9.96
C THR A 163 1.98 -2.85 -10.98
N ILE A 164 1.47 -2.27 -12.06
CA ILE A 164 1.08 -2.95 -13.28
C ILE A 164 2.08 -2.54 -14.36
N PRO A 165 2.97 -3.42 -14.81
CA PRO A 165 3.97 -3.12 -15.82
C PRO A 165 3.34 -2.61 -17.10
N GLN A 166 3.97 -1.62 -17.76
CA GLN A 166 3.42 -0.96 -18.92
C GLN A 166 4.20 -1.28 -20.19
N GLY A 167 3.51 -1.43 -21.31
CA GLY A 167 4.12 -1.63 -22.62
C GLY A 167 4.96 -2.91 -22.67
N LYS A 168 6.28 -2.76 -22.90
CA LYS A 168 7.25 -3.87 -22.96
C LYS A 168 8.11 -3.99 -21.71
N ALA A 169 7.69 -3.39 -20.59
CA ALA A 169 8.43 -3.50 -19.34
C ALA A 169 8.43 -4.96 -18.83
N PRO A 170 9.48 -5.40 -18.11
CA PRO A 170 9.50 -6.74 -17.53
C PRO A 170 8.26 -7.02 -16.69
N GLY A 171 7.58 -8.15 -16.98
CA GLY A 171 6.34 -8.57 -16.33
C GLY A 171 5.05 -8.16 -17.05
N SER A 172 5.10 -7.31 -18.09
CA SER A 172 3.89 -6.97 -18.87
C SER A 172 3.32 -8.16 -19.65
N ASP A 173 4.15 -9.12 -20.00
CA ASP A 173 3.77 -10.40 -20.64
C ASP A 173 2.95 -11.31 -19.73
N THR A 174 2.97 -11.06 -18.41
CA THR A 174 2.12 -11.77 -17.43
C THR A 174 0.68 -11.27 -17.41
N TRP A 175 0.37 -10.21 -18.17
CA TRP A 175 -0.95 -9.63 -18.38
C TRP A 175 -1.39 -9.93 -19.80
N GLN A 176 -2.03 -11.11 -20.00
CA GLN A 176 -2.44 -11.55 -21.32
C GLN A 176 -3.43 -10.55 -21.97
N ASP A 177 -3.48 -10.56 -23.29
CA ASP A 177 -4.33 -9.67 -24.11
C ASP A 177 -4.15 -8.18 -23.76
N GLU A 178 -2.91 -7.81 -23.37
CA GLU A 178 -2.54 -6.45 -22.98
C GLU A 178 -3.45 -5.86 -21.88
N ALA A 179 -3.98 -6.70 -20.98
CA ALA A 179 -4.87 -6.28 -19.90
C ALA A 179 -4.26 -5.21 -18.99
N TRP A 180 -2.94 -5.04 -18.99
CA TRP A 180 -2.24 -3.95 -18.32
C TRP A 180 -2.69 -2.55 -18.79
N GLN A 181 -3.24 -2.41 -19.99
CA GLN A 181 -3.68 -1.11 -20.53
C GLN A 181 -4.88 -0.53 -19.79
N TYR A 182 -5.77 -1.39 -19.28
CA TYR A 182 -7.01 -0.97 -18.63
C TYR A 182 -7.12 -1.40 -17.16
N SER A 183 -6.45 -2.47 -16.76
CA SER A 183 -6.51 -2.94 -15.38
C SER A 183 -6.06 -1.88 -14.39
N GLY A 184 -6.68 -1.86 -13.25
CA GLY A 184 -6.37 -0.98 -12.14
C GLY A 184 -6.06 -1.72 -10.87
N ASN A 185 -6.13 -1.03 -9.73
CA ASN A 185 -5.69 -1.54 -8.43
C ASN A 185 -4.22 -1.99 -8.44
N THR A 186 -3.89 -3.14 -7.89
CA THR A 186 -2.51 -3.55 -7.62
C THR A 186 -1.78 -2.49 -6.78
N ASN A 187 -2.54 -1.84 -5.94
CA ASN A 187 -2.12 -0.67 -5.17
C ASN A 187 -1.55 -1.07 -3.81
N VAL A 188 -0.85 -0.15 -3.18
CA VAL A 188 -0.48 -0.25 -1.76
C VAL A 188 -1.44 0.63 -0.97
N TRP A 189 -2.47 0.01 -0.38
CA TRP A 189 -3.50 0.71 0.39
C TRP A 189 -3.26 0.67 1.91
N THR A 190 -2.33 -0.14 2.35
CA THR A 190 -1.91 -0.30 3.74
C THR A 190 -0.62 0.49 4.03
N GLY A 191 -0.01 0.30 5.19
CA GLY A 191 1.30 0.84 5.50
C GLY A 191 2.42 0.15 4.71
N MET A 192 3.52 0.83 4.59
CA MET A 192 4.79 0.34 4.04
C MET A 192 5.83 0.30 5.15
N SER A 193 6.95 -0.39 4.92
CA SER A 193 8.12 -0.37 5.80
C SER A 193 9.37 0.00 5.02
N ALA A 194 10.34 0.62 5.70
CA ALA A 194 11.60 1.00 5.09
C ALA A 194 12.79 0.63 5.98
N ASP A 195 13.86 0.18 5.36
CA ASP A 195 15.17 0.08 5.96
C ASP A 195 15.99 1.32 5.59
N LEU A 196 16.21 2.21 6.56
CA LEU A 196 16.87 3.50 6.32
C LEU A 196 18.36 3.35 6.02
N ASP A 197 18.99 2.30 6.52
CA ASP A 197 20.41 2.02 6.27
C ASP A 197 20.62 1.54 4.83
N LEU A 198 19.73 0.66 4.35
CA LEU A 198 19.76 0.16 2.97
C LEU A 198 19.17 1.17 1.98
N GLY A 199 18.32 2.08 2.43
CA GLY A 199 17.54 2.97 1.57
C GLY A 199 16.42 2.24 0.82
N TYR A 200 15.91 1.13 1.34
CA TYR A 200 14.90 0.30 0.70
C TYR A 200 13.51 0.52 1.29
N VAL A 201 12.50 0.46 0.43
CA VAL A 201 11.08 0.46 0.83
C VAL A 201 10.43 -0.84 0.37
N TYR A 202 9.64 -1.45 1.25
CA TYR A 202 8.93 -2.70 1.02
C TYR A 202 7.45 -2.41 0.81
N LEU A 203 6.96 -2.74 -0.38
CA LEU A 203 5.64 -2.40 -0.91
C LEU A 203 4.74 -3.64 -0.92
N PRO A 204 3.78 -3.77 0.01
CA PRO A 204 2.80 -4.86 -0.01
C PRO A 204 1.66 -4.50 -0.97
N THR A 205 1.71 -5.04 -2.19
CA THR A 205 0.72 -4.74 -3.22
C THR A 205 -0.56 -5.58 -3.07
N GLY A 206 -1.66 -5.04 -3.52
CA GLY A 206 -2.97 -5.67 -3.46
C GLY A 206 -3.39 -6.34 -4.76
N THR A 207 -4.61 -6.85 -4.75
CA THR A 207 -5.27 -7.52 -5.87
C THR A 207 -5.55 -6.53 -7.01
N PRO A 208 -5.48 -6.95 -8.28
CA PRO A 208 -5.90 -6.11 -9.40
C PRO A 208 -7.42 -6.02 -9.49
N THR A 209 -7.92 -5.03 -10.20
CA THR A 209 -9.33 -4.96 -10.60
C THR A 209 -9.67 -6.11 -11.56
N ASN A 210 -10.69 -6.89 -11.34
CA ASN A 210 -11.64 -6.95 -10.25
C ASN A 210 -11.14 -7.94 -9.18
N ASP A 211 -11.39 -7.68 -7.91
CA ASP A 211 -10.89 -8.49 -6.78
C ASP A 211 -11.45 -9.91 -6.75
N TRP A 212 -12.64 -10.12 -7.30
CA TRP A 212 -13.36 -11.40 -7.27
C TRP A 212 -13.64 -12.01 -8.64
N TYR A 213 -13.06 -11.45 -9.71
CA TYR A 213 -13.18 -11.98 -11.05
C TYR A 213 -11.95 -11.66 -11.91
N GLY A 214 -11.18 -12.67 -12.26
CA GLY A 214 -9.94 -12.52 -13.02
C GLY A 214 -10.05 -12.69 -14.53
N GLY A 215 -11.24 -13.00 -15.08
CA GLY A 215 -11.42 -13.27 -16.52
C GLY A 215 -11.12 -12.09 -17.44
N HIS A 216 -10.99 -10.87 -16.91
CA HIS A 216 -10.59 -9.68 -17.67
C HIS A 216 -9.08 -9.46 -17.73
N ARG A 217 -8.29 -10.22 -16.99
CA ARG A 217 -6.86 -9.99 -16.79
C ARG A 217 -6.09 -11.30 -16.69
N LEU A 218 -6.27 -12.19 -17.65
CA LEU A 218 -5.61 -13.50 -17.64
C LEU A 218 -4.08 -13.38 -17.52
N GLY A 219 -3.44 -14.45 -17.05
CA GLY A 219 -2.01 -14.52 -16.75
C GLY A 219 -1.72 -14.29 -15.26
N HIS A 220 -0.44 -14.29 -14.87
CA HIS A 220 -0.02 -14.20 -13.47
C HIS A 220 -0.23 -12.82 -12.84
N ASN A 221 -0.38 -11.77 -13.65
CA ASN A 221 -0.62 -10.39 -13.22
C ASN A 221 0.46 -9.78 -12.30
N LEU A 222 1.71 -9.87 -12.70
CA LEU A 222 2.81 -9.27 -11.95
C LEU A 222 2.68 -7.72 -11.96
N PHE A 223 2.81 -7.00 -10.88
CA PHE A 223 3.24 -7.25 -9.50
C PHE A 223 2.05 -7.28 -8.51
N ALA A 224 0.93 -7.87 -8.89
CA ALA A 224 -0.18 -8.02 -7.96
C ALA A 224 0.19 -8.94 -6.80
N GLU A 225 -0.41 -8.68 -5.63
CA GLU A 225 -0.32 -9.52 -4.42
C GLU A 225 1.13 -9.95 -4.14
N SER A 226 2.03 -8.98 -4.25
CA SER A 226 3.48 -9.16 -4.16
C SER A 226 4.07 -8.31 -3.05
N LEU A 227 5.11 -8.81 -2.42
CA LEU A 227 6.04 -7.94 -1.69
C LEU A 227 7.11 -7.47 -2.68
N VAL A 228 7.15 -6.17 -2.92
CA VAL A 228 8.12 -5.54 -3.81
C VAL A 228 9.07 -4.67 -3.01
N CYS A 229 10.36 -4.89 -3.15
CA CYS A 229 11.40 -4.02 -2.60
C CYS A 229 11.89 -3.07 -3.68
N VAL A 230 11.84 -1.77 -3.38
CA VAL A 230 12.37 -0.72 -4.26
C VAL A 230 13.44 0.10 -3.56
N ASP A 231 14.39 0.61 -4.31
CA ASP A 231 15.28 1.68 -3.87
C ASP A 231 14.47 2.96 -3.69
N ALA A 232 14.53 3.56 -2.50
CA ALA A 232 13.71 4.72 -2.16
C ALA A 232 14.09 5.98 -2.95
N ALA A 233 15.34 6.11 -3.39
CA ALA A 233 15.80 7.29 -4.11
C ALA A 233 15.38 7.27 -5.59
N THR A 234 15.30 6.08 -6.20
CA THR A 234 15.10 5.93 -7.65
C THR A 234 13.75 5.31 -8.02
N GLY A 235 13.12 4.57 -7.09
CA GLY A 235 11.93 3.76 -7.37
C GLY A 235 12.25 2.48 -8.17
N GLU A 236 13.52 2.19 -8.42
CA GLU A 236 13.91 0.96 -9.11
C GLU A 236 13.67 -0.27 -8.24
N ARG A 237 13.14 -1.33 -8.84
CA ARG A 237 12.90 -2.60 -8.15
C ARG A 237 14.21 -3.31 -7.85
N VAL A 238 14.47 -3.57 -6.57
CA VAL A 238 15.60 -4.38 -6.11
C VAL A 238 15.26 -5.85 -6.22
N TRP A 239 14.14 -6.27 -5.63
CA TRP A 239 13.61 -7.63 -5.72
C TRP A 239 12.08 -7.63 -5.53
N HIS A 240 11.45 -8.75 -5.78
CA HIS A 240 10.03 -8.97 -5.45
C HIS A 240 9.76 -10.47 -5.26
N PHE A 241 8.66 -10.74 -4.59
CA PHE A 241 8.07 -12.08 -4.54
C PHE A 241 6.55 -11.97 -4.65
N GLN A 242 5.96 -12.67 -5.64
CA GLN A 242 4.51 -12.73 -5.80
C GLN A 242 3.93 -13.83 -4.92
N MET A 243 3.08 -13.47 -3.97
CA MET A 243 2.50 -14.38 -2.97
C MET A 243 1.20 -15.03 -3.44
N VAL A 244 0.57 -14.48 -4.48
CA VAL A 244 -0.62 -15.06 -5.11
C VAL A 244 -0.50 -14.89 -6.62
N HIS A 245 -0.51 -16.00 -7.33
CA HIS A 245 -0.53 -16.01 -8.79
C HIS A 245 -1.97 -15.86 -9.27
N HIS A 246 -2.23 -14.86 -10.10
CA HIS A 246 -3.56 -14.60 -10.66
C HIS A 246 -4.65 -14.58 -9.58
N GLY A 247 -4.57 -13.66 -8.64
CA GLY A 247 -5.50 -13.57 -7.50
C GLY A 247 -6.97 -13.45 -7.93
N LEU A 248 -7.84 -14.26 -7.32
CA LEU A 248 -9.28 -14.34 -7.59
C LEU A 248 -10.12 -14.14 -6.32
N TRP A 249 -9.48 -13.98 -5.16
CA TRP A 249 -10.11 -14.05 -3.84
C TRP A 249 -9.80 -12.85 -2.94
N ASP A 250 -9.36 -11.73 -3.51
CA ASP A 250 -8.99 -10.54 -2.75
C ASP A 250 -7.96 -10.85 -1.63
N TYR A 251 -6.90 -11.58 -1.99
CA TYR A 251 -5.83 -11.96 -1.06
C TYR A 251 -4.73 -10.92 -0.93
N ASP A 252 -5.11 -9.64 -0.85
CA ASP A 252 -4.21 -8.54 -0.56
C ASP A 252 -3.22 -8.81 0.56
N LEU A 253 -2.11 -8.09 0.53
CA LEU A 253 -1.19 -7.98 1.65
C LEU A 253 -1.64 -6.85 2.60
N PRO A 254 -2.33 -7.17 3.73
CA PRO A 254 -3.18 -6.20 4.43
C PRO A 254 -2.45 -5.36 5.48
N ALA A 255 -1.14 -5.55 5.65
CA ALA A 255 -0.35 -4.90 6.70
C ALA A 255 1.03 -4.50 6.20
N ALA A 256 1.62 -3.49 6.85
CA ALA A 256 3.02 -3.15 6.63
C ALA A 256 3.92 -4.36 6.92
N PRO A 257 4.93 -4.64 6.08
CA PRO A 257 5.91 -5.68 6.36
C PRO A 257 6.65 -5.40 7.67
N THR A 258 6.94 -6.44 8.45
CA THR A 258 7.71 -6.30 9.69
C THR A 258 9.19 -6.56 9.40
N LEU A 259 10.04 -5.54 9.66
CA LEU A 259 11.49 -5.70 9.59
C LEU A 259 11.99 -6.24 10.93
N VAL A 260 12.74 -7.34 10.90
CA VAL A 260 13.24 -8.01 12.11
C VAL A 260 14.56 -8.72 11.80
N ASP A 261 15.46 -8.75 12.76
CA ASP A 261 16.67 -9.58 12.68
C ASP A 261 16.39 -10.90 13.42
N ILE A 262 16.53 -12.01 12.70
CA ILE A 262 16.24 -13.36 13.24
C ILE A 262 17.48 -14.23 13.18
N ASN A 263 17.58 -15.20 14.09
CA ASN A 263 18.63 -16.22 14.06
C ASN A 263 18.05 -17.52 13.53
N VAL A 264 18.62 -18.02 12.44
CA VAL A 264 18.26 -19.31 11.84
C VAL A 264 19.52 -20.12 11.66
N ASP A 265 19.56 -21.30 12.28
CA ASP A 265 20.71 -22.22 12.24
C ASP A 265 22.05 -21.53 12.57
N GLY A 266 22.03 -20.65 13.58
CA GLY A 266 23.21 -19.92 14.06
C GLY A 266 23.63 -18.72 13.21
N LYS A 267 22.88 -18.38 12.16
CA LYS A 267 23.11 -17.18 11.30
C LYS A 267 22.07 -16.11 11.59
N THR A 268 22.52 -14.89 11.81
CA THR A 268 21.64 -13.73 11.88
C THR A 268 21.26 -13.31 10.47
N ILE A 269 19.97 -13.23 10.20
CA ILE A 269 19.39 -12.78 8.93
C ILE A 269 18.63 -11.48 9.18
N LYS A 270 18.92 -10.46 8.40
CA LYS A 270 18.10 -9.25 8.31
C LYS A 270 16.84 -9.61 7.54
N ALA A 271 15.76 -9.92 8.24
CA ALA A 271 14.56 -10.43 7.61
C ALA A 271 13.47 -9.35 7.42
N VAL A 272 12.59 -9.60 6.46
CA VAL A 272 11.30 -8.96 6.32
C VAL A 272 10.21 -10.01 6.34
N ALA A 273 9.22 -9.85 7.20
CA ALA A 273 8.09 -10.75 7.35
C ALA A 273 6.80 -10.07 6.86
N GLN A 274 6.09 -10.70 5.93
CA GLN A 274 4.83 -10.24 5.38
C GLN A 274 3.69 -11.19 5.69
N VAL A 275 2.65 -10.68 6.34
CA VAL A 275 1.39 -11.42 6.55
C VAL A 275 0.48 -11.26 5.33
N SER A 276 -0.31 -12.29 5.03
CA SER A 276 -1.31 -12.26 3.96
C SER A 276 -2.72 -12.51 4.49
N LYS A 277 -3.74 -12.18 3.70
CA LYS A 277 -5.14 -12.52 4.01
C LYS A 277 -5.40 -14.04 4.03
N GLN A 278 -4.47 -14.84 3.49
CA GLN A 278 -4.50 -16.30 3.54
C GLN A 278 -4.07 -16.86 4.91
N ALA A 279 -3.77 -16.00 5.90
CA ALA A 279 -3.21 -16.36 7.21
C ALA A 279 -1.80 -16.97 7.15
N PHE A 280 -1.06 -16.70 6.09
CA PHE A 280 0.36 -17.04 5.99
C PHE A 280 1.27 -15.89 6.42
N VAL A 281 2.48 -16.24 6.84
CA VAL A 281 3.59 -15.31 7.02
C VAL A 281 4.72 -15.75 6.08
N TYR A 282 5.06 -14.88 5.13
CA TYR A 282 6.21 -15.07 4.25
C TYR A 282 7.40 -14.34 4.83
N VAL A 283 8.56 -14.99 4.89
CA VAL A 283 9.76 -14.40 5.48
C VAL A 283 10.93 -14.47 4.49
N PHE A 284 11.50 -13.30 4.21
CA PHE A 284 12.60 -13.15 3.27
C PHE A 284 13.81 -12.49 3.92
N ASP A 285 14.99 -12.76 3.42
CA ASP A 285 16.13 -11.87 3.60
C ASP A 285 15.80 -10.52 2.96
N ARG A 286 15.78 -9.44 3.77
CA ARG A 286 15.28 -8.15 3.30
C ARG A 286 16.22 -7.43 2.33
N VAL A 287 17.47 -7.89 2.23
CA VAL A 287 18.47 -7.37 1.28
C VAL A 287 18.32 -8.01 -0.10
N THR A 288 18.17 -9.34 -0.13
CA THR A 288 18.22 -10.12 -1.37
C THR A 288 16.87 -10.56 -1.89
N GLY A 289 15.85 -10.64 -1.01
CA GLY A 289 14.53 -11.21 -1.34
C GLY A 289 14.50 -12.74 -1.32
N GLU A 290 15.59 -13.39 -0.95
CA GLU A 290 15.60 -14.85 -0.84
C GLU A 290 14.72 -15.32 0.33
N PRO A 291 13.84 -16.32 0.12
CA PRO A 291 13.02 -16.87 1.18
C PRO A 291 13.89 -17.49 2.28
N VAL A 292 13.62 -17.16 3.56
CA VAL A 292 14.32 -17.73 4.71
C VAL A 292 14.02 -19.21 4.88
N TRP A 293 12.80 -19.61 4.59
CA TRP A 293 12.37 -21.01 4.55
C TRP A 293 11.74 -21.33 3.20
N PRO A 294 11.76 -22.58 2.73
CA PRO A 294 11.19 -22.95 1.46
C PRO A 294 9.74 -22.50 1.32
N ILE A 295 9.42 -21.94 0.16
CA ILE A 295 8.07 -21.66 -0.30
C ILE A 295 7.78 -22.60 -1.44
N ASN A 296 6.74 -23.43 -1.31
CA ASN A 296 6.45 -24.52 -2.24
C ASN A 296 5.29 -24.15 -3.15
N GLU A 297 5.46 -24.35 -4.45
CA GLU A 297 4.35 -24.29 -5.40
C GLU A 297 3.40 -25.47 -5.17
N THR A 298 2.21 -25.16 -4.67
CA THR A 298 1.19 -26.15 -4.28
C THR A 298 0.04 -26.10 -5.28
N GLN A 299 -0.36 -27.26 -5.79
CA GLN A 299 -1.51 -27.35 -6.71
C GLN A 299 -2.80 -26.89 -6.04
N VAL A 300 -3.59 -26.12 -6.77
CA VAL A 300 -4.88 -25.60 -6.33
C VAL A 300 -5.98 -25.96 -7.33
N PRO A 301 -7.26 -26.01 -6.91
CA PRO A 301 -8.39 -26.27 -7.80
C PRO A 301 -8.49 -25.22 -8.93
N ALA A 302 -8.89 -25.67 -10.10
CA ALA A 302 -9.25 -24.76 -11.18
C ALA A 302 -10.52 -23.96 -10.83
N SER A 303 -10.62 -22.73 -11.38
CA SER A 303 -11.87 -21.97 -11.28
C SER A 303 -12.97 -22.64 -12.08
N THR A 304 -14.18 -22.62 -11.54
CA THR A 304 -15.42 -23.05 -12.22
C THR A 304 -16.23 -21.87 -12.77
N VAL A 305 -15.74 -20.65 -12.56
CA VAL A 305 -16.40 -19.42 -13.04
C VAL A 305 -16.11 -19.24 -14.53
N PRO A 306 -17.13 -19.03 -15.37
CA PRO A 306 -16.94 -18.83 -16.80
C PRO A 306 -16.00 -17.64 -17.11
N GLY A 307 -15.00 -17.89 -17.95
CA GLY A 307 -14.01 -16.88 -18.37
C GLY A 307 -12.79 -16.75 -17.45
N GLU A 308 -12.79 -17.35 -16.26
CA GLU A 308 -11.62 -17.39 -15.39
C GLU A 308 -10.69 -18.57 -15.72
N VAL A 309 -9.39 -18.33 -15.56
CA VAL A 309 -8.35 -19.36 -15.63
C VAL A 309 -7.46 -19.20 -14.41
N ALA A 310 -7.75 -19.95 -13.35
CA ALA A 310 -6.93 -19.93 -12.13
C ALA A 310 -5.49 -20.38 -12.44
N SER A 311 -4.51 -19.85 -11.70
CA SER A 311 -3.17 -20.42 -11.72
C SER A 311 -3.22 -21.87 -11.23
N PRO A 312 -2.50 -22.80 -11.86
CA PRO A 312 -2.53 -24.21 -11.45
C PRO A 312 -1.87 -24.44 -10.08
N THR A 313 -0.99 -23.54 -9.66
CA THR A 313 -0.30 -23.60 -8.38
C THR A 313 -0.33 -22.26 -7.66
N GLN A 314 -0.13 -22.30 -6.35
CA GLN A 314 0.06 -21.13 -5.49
C GLN A 314 1.25 -21.35 -4.56
N PRO A 315 2.04 -20.31 -4.25
CA PRO A 315 3.18 -20.39 -3.34
C PRO A 315 2.71 -20.50 -1.90
N VAL A 316 3.10 -21.58 -1.23
CA VAL A 316 2.76 -21.85 0.18
C VAL A 316 4.04 -21.92 1.01
N PRO A 317 4.21 -21.03 2.02
CA PRO A 317 5.40 -21.04 2.87
C PRO A 317 5.40 -22.27 3.79
N SER A 318 6.56 -22.92 3.92
CA SER A 318 6.73 -24.08 4.82
C SER A 318 6.84 -23.68 6.28
N LYS A 319 7.28 -22.45 6.57
CA LYS A 319 7.43 -21.85 7.90
C LYS A 319 7.28 -20.33 7.84
N PRO A 320 6.80 -19.69 8.96
CA PRO A 320 6.16 -20.34 10.11
C PRO A 320 4.86 -21.04 9.72
N ALA A 321 4.27 -21.79 10.65
CA ALA A 321 2.94 -22.36 10.43
C ALA A 321 1.91 -21.25 10.19
N PRO A 322 0.83 -21.50 9.44
CA PRO A 322 -0.28 -20.57 9.29
C PRO A 322 -0.78 -20.12 10.67
N PHE A 323 -1.12 -18.84 10.82
CA PHE A 323 -1.58 -18.29 12.09
C PHE A 323 -3.10 -18.40 12.29
N ASP A 324 -3.81 -18.92 11.29
CA ASP A 324 -5.23 -19.26 11.37
C ASP A 324 -5.47 -20.58 10.61
N ARG A 325 -6.67 -21.14 10.84
CA ARG A 325 -7.14 -22.37 10.22
C ARG A 325 -7.13 -22.25 8.68
N GLN A 326 -6.64 -23.30 8.05
CA GLN A 326 -6.65 -23.43 6.59
C GLN A 326 -7.82 -24.32 6.14
N GLY A 327 -8.61 -23.83 5.16
CA GLY A 327 -9.77 -24.52 4.64
C GLY A 327 -11.03 -24.41 5.48
N LEU A 328 -12.16 -24.80 4.89
CA LEU A 328 -13.48 -24.79 5.46
C LEU A 328 -14.13 -26.17 5.26
N GLN A 329 -14.78 -26.70 6.27
CA GLN A 329 -15.55 -27.92 6.19
C GLN A 329 -17.05 -27.59 6.16
N ILE A 330 -17.89 -28.51 5.67
CA ILE A 330 -19.34 -28.31 5.62
C ILE A 330 -19.91 -28.00 7.02
N ASP A 331 -19.39 -28.67 8.05
CA ASP A 331 -19.81 -28.49 9.45
C ASP A 331 -19.44 -27.12 10.04
N ASP A 332 -18.60 -26.33 9.34
CA ASP A 332 -18.29 -24.95 9.74
C ASP A 332 -19.29 -23.93 9.21
N LEU A 333 -20.15 -24.35 8.29
CA LEU A 333 -21.18 -23.47 7.72
C LEU A 333 -22.32 -23.26 8.72
N THR A 334 -22.95 -22.09 8.66
CA THR A 334 -24.12 -21.83 9.49
C THR A 334 -25.30 -22.63 9.00
N ASP A 335 -26.01 -23.25 9.95
CA ASP A 335 -27.21 -24.06 9.73
C ASP A 335 -28.49 -23.42 10.34
N PHE A 336 -28.52 -22.08 10.41
CA PHE A 336 -29.64 -21.34 11.02
C PHE A 336 -30.97 -21.52 10.29
N SER A 337 -30.99 -22.05 9.07
CA SER A 337 -32.16 -22.41 8.32
C SER A 337 -31.95 -23.73 7.60
N PRO A 338 -33.01 -24.56 7.39
CA PRO A 338 -32.95 -25.70 6.50
C PRO A 338 -32.48 -25.25 5.10
N ALA A 339 -31.70 -26.09 4.44
CA ALA A 339 -31.22 -25.83 3.09
C ALA A 339 -32.37 -25.75 2.07
#